data_11abea5fd4fa667cf61f492ad770dc77
#
_entry.id   11abea5fd4fa667cf61f492ad770dc77
#
_cell.length_a   1.000
_cell.length_b   1.000
_cell.length_c   1.000
_cell.angle_alpha   90.00
_cell.angle_beta   90.00
_cell.angle_gamma   90.00
#
_symmetry.space_group_name_H-M   'P 1'
#
loop_
_entity.id
_entity.type
_entity.pdbx_description
1 polymer ?
#
loop_
_entity_poly.entity_id
_entity_poly.type
_entity_poly.pdbx_seq_one_letter_code
_entity_poly.pdbx_strand_id
1 'polypeptide(L)'
;ILHSMKRMDDGRYNKVANIVGHTMQFHPHGDASIGDALVQMGQKDLLVDCQGNWGNILTGDRAAAPRYIEARLSKFALDVVFNPKTTDWQLSYDGRNKEPITLPVKFPLLLAQGAEGIAVGLSSKLLPHNLNEICDSAIKYLKGEDFQLYPDFPTGGAIDVSKYNDGQRGGVLKVRAKIEKLDNKTLVIREIPFSKTTTTLIDSILK
;
A
#
# COMPACT_ATOMS: atom_id res chain seq x y z
N ILE A 1 6.97 11.34 3.41
CA ILE A 1 6.14 10.94 4.56
C ILE A 1 6.95 10.08 5.54
N LEU A 2 7.43 8.88 5.18
CA LEU A 2 8.14 7.97 6.10
C LEU A 2 9.37 8.61 6.75
N HIS A 3 10.17 9.39 6.00
CA HIS A 3 11.28 10.14 6.56
C HIS A 3 10.83 11.17 7.61
N SER A 4 9.75 11.90 7.33
CA SER A 4 9.15 12.84 8.30
C SER A 4 8.68 12.14 9.56
N MET A 5 7.96 11.02 9.41
CA MET A 5 7.52 10.22 10.54
C MET A 5 8.70 9.72 11.38
N LYS A 6 9.81 9.30 10.73
CA LYS A 6 11.02 8.86 11.44
C LYS A 6 11.68 9.98 12.23
N ARG A 7 11.68 11.20 11.70
CA ARG A 7 12.22 12.37 12.41
C ARG A 7 11.35 12.82 13.60
N MET A 8 10.05 12.54 13.53
CA MET A 8 9.10 12.83 14.61
C MET A 8 8.94 11.68 15.61
N ASP A 9 9.57 10.52 15.35
CA ASP A 9 9.33 9.29 16.07
C ASP A 9 9.84 9.36 17.53
N ASP A 10 8.90 9.35 18.43
CA ASP A 10 9.11 9.22 19.88
C ASP A 10 8.32 8.03 20.49
N GLY A 11 7.85 7.12 19.61
CA GLY A 11 7.04 5.95 19.97
C GLY A 11 5.54 6.24 20.16
N ARG A 12 5.13 7.50 20.19
CA ARG A 12 3.73 7.91 20.35
C ARG A 12 3.04 8.13 19.00
N TYR A 13 1.71 8.10 19.02
CA TYR A 13 0.91 8.52 17.88
C TYR A 13 0.98 10.03 17.69
N ASN A 14 1.06 10.45 16.44
CA ASN A 14 1.00 11.84 16.01
C ASN A 14 -0.24 12.08 15.16
N LYS A 15 -0.87 13.25 15.30
CA LYS A 15 -1.95 13.65 14.38
C LYS A 15 -1.45 13.64 12.94
N VAL A 16 -2.25 13.07 12.04
CA VAL A 16 -1.93 13.06 10.60
C VAL A 16 -1.69 14.48 10.09
N ALA A 17 -2.43 15.47 10.57
CA ALA A 17 -2.21 16.87 10.21
C ALA A 17 -0.78 17.35 10.56
N ASN A 18 -0.21 16.92 11.70
CA ASN A 18 1.14 17.29 12.10
C ASN A 18 2.19 16.59 11.23
N ILE A 19 1.96 15.32 10.88
CA ILE A 19 2.84 14.57 9.96
C ILE A 19 2.84 15.22 8.57
N VAL A 20 1.67 15.62 8.08
CA VAL A 20 1.52 16.32 6.79
C VAL A 20 2.32 17.63 6.82
N GLY A 21 2.11 18.47 7.83
CA GLY A 21 2.84 19.74 7.98
C GLY A 21 4.36 19.55 8.06
N HIS A 22 4.82 18.54 8.81
CA HIS A 22 6.25 18.23 8.88
C HIS A 22 6.80 17.70 7.54
N THR A 23 5.99 16.95 6.77
CA THR A 23 6.39 16.43 5.46
C THR A 23 6.59 17.55 4.45
N MET A 24 5.87 18.65 4.55
CA MET A 24 6.00 19.80 3.66
C MET A 24 7.38 20.49 3.74
N GLN A 25 8.16 20.24 4.80
CA GLN A 25 9.57 20.69 4.89
C GLN A 25 10.47 20.01 3.85
N PHE A 26 10.09 18.87 3.35
CA PHE A 26 10.82 18.06 2.36
C PHE A 26 10.11 18.03 1.00
N HIS A 27 8.78 18.10 1.02
CA HIS A 27 7.95 17.96 -0.17
C HIS A 27 6.92 19.10 -0.21
N PRO A 28 7.25 20.25 -0.84
CA PRO A 28 6.44 21.47 -0.81
C PRO A 28 5.28 21.39 -1.82
N HIS A 29 4.45 20.36 -1.70
CA HIS A 29 3.26 20.17 -2.50
C HIS A 29 2.00 20.25 -1.63
N GLY A 30 0.82 20.10 -2.22
CA GLY A 30 -0.44 20.25 -1.51
C GLY A 30 -0.58 19.31 -0.31
N ASP A 31 -0.97 19.85 0.82
CA ASP A 31 -1.20 19.14 2.08
C ASP A 31 -2.25 18.02 1.94
N ALA A 32 -3.29 18.24 1.14
CA ALA A 32 -4.31 17.24 0.85
C ALA A 32 -3.70 16.00 0.19
N SER A 33 -2.82 16.17 -0.81
CA SER A 33 -2.16 15.06 -1.50
C SER A 33 -1.25 14.26 -0.57
N ILE A 34 -0.54 14.93 0.35
CA ILE A 34 0.28 14.27 1.37
C ILE A 34 -0.60 13.49 2.34
N GLY A 35 -1.71 14.09 2.78
CA GLY A 35 -2.69 13.45 3.65
C GLY A 35 -3.28 12.19 3.02
N ASP A 36 -3.73 12.28 1.77
CA ASP A 36 -4.29 11.15 1.01
C ASP A 36 -3.25 10.02 0.83
N ALA A 37 -2.00 10.37 0.54
CA ALA A 37 -0.93 9.38 0.43
C ALA A 37 -0.67 8.68 1.77
N LEU A 38 -0.68 9.41 2.89
CA LEU A 38 -0.52 8.82 4.22
C LEU A 38 -1.70 7.90 4.56
N VAL A 39 -2.93 8.31 4.22
CA VAL A 39 -4.12 7.46 4.41
C VAL A 39 -3.99 6.15 3.62
N GLN A 40 -3.60 6.22 2.35
CA GLN A 40 -3.37 5.02 1.54
C GLN A 40 -2.28 4.10 2.12
N MET A 41 -1.20 4.68 2.67
CA MET A 41 -0.17 3.90 3.34
C MET A 41 -0.70 3.22 4.61
N GLY A 42 -1.51 3.92 5.40
CA GLY A 42 -2.13 3.37 6.60
C GLY A 42 -3.12 2.24 6.29
N GLN A 43 -3.91 2.40 5.23
CA GLN A 43 -4.87 1.38 4.79
C GLN A 43 -4.22 0.08 4.27
N LYS A 44 -2.93 0.11 3.94
CA LYS A 44 -2.16 -1.09 3.58
C LYS A 44 -1.63 -1.89 4.79
N ASP A 45 -1.81 -1.36 5.99
CA ASP A 45 -1.60 -2.03 7.28
C ASP A 45 -0.23 -2.71 7.45
N LEU A 46 0.84 -2.09 6.95
CA LEU A 46 2.19 -2.65 7.03
C LEU A 46 3.19 -1.69 7.68
N LEU A 47 3.27 -0.45 7.18
CA LEU A 47 4.29 0.51 7.58
C LEU A 47 3.84 1.48 8.66
N VAL A 48 2.54 1.66 8.82
CA VAL A 48 1.93 2.69 9.65
C VAL A 48 0.91 2.05 10.57
N ASP A 49 1.11 2.20 11.86
CA ASP A 49 0.09 1.92 12.87
C ASP A 49 -0.91 3.09 12.87
N CYS A 50 -2.18 2.78 12.75
CA CYS A 50 -3.27 3.73 12.59
C CYS A 50 -4.17 3.79 13.81
N GLN A 51 -4.59 5.00 14.21
CA GLN A 51 -5.58 5.21 15.26
C GLN A 51 -6.67 6.17 14.79
N GLY A 52 -7.93 5.82 15.06
CA GLY A 52 -9.10 6.56 14.59
C GLY A 52 -9.72 5.96 13.32
N ASN A 53 -10.57 6.72 12.64
CA ASN A 53 -11.26 6.27 11.43
C ASN A 53 -10.42 6.55 10.17
N TRP A 54 -9.76 5.53 9.66
CA TRP A 54 -8.94 5.59 8.44
C TRP A 54 -9.69 5.19 7.17
N GLY A 55 -11.02 5.11 7.24
CA GLY A 55 -11.86 4.62 6.15
C GLY A 55 -11.86 3.10 6.06
N ASN A 56 -12.44 2.58 5.00
CA ASN A 56 -12.52 1.14 4.78
C ASN A 56 -12.40 0.83 3.28
N ILE A 57 -11.37 0.08 2.91
CA ILE A 57 -11.10 -0.30 1.52
C ILE A 57 -12.15 -1.25 0.93
N LEU A 58 -12.86 -1.99 1.78
CA LEU A 58 -13.91 -2.92 1.34
C LEU A 58 -15.24 -2.22 1.04
N THR A 59 -15.63 -1.25 1.90
CA THR A 59 -16.88 -0.51 1.72
C THR A 59 -16.71 0.72 0.82
N GLY A 60 -15.50 1.28 0.74
CA GLY A 60 -15.20 2.52 0.06
C GLY A 60 -15.40 3.76 0.94
N ASP A 61 -15.60 3.57 2.25
CA ASP A 61 -15.72 4.69 3.18
C ASP A 61 -14.43 5.50 3.25
N ARG A 62 -14.57 6.81 3.31
CA ARG A 62 -13.44 7.72 3.40
C ARG A 62 -12.90 7.81 4.82
N ALA A 63 -11.60 8.07 4.94
CA ALA A 63 -10.99 8.41 6.21
C ALA A 63 -11.53 9.72 6.78
N ALA A 64 -11.50 9.85 8.10
CA ALA A 64 -11.77 11.11 8.76
C ALA A 64 -10.70 12.15 8.42
N ALA A 65 -11.00 13.44 8.68
CA ALA A 65 -10.06 14.52 8.40
C ALA A 65 -8.72 14.33 9.17
N PRO A 66 -7.59 14.78 8.61
CA PRO A 66 -6.25 14.61 9.19
C PRO A 66 -6.08 15.08 10.64
N ARG A 67 -6.90 16.02 11.10
CA ARG A 67 -6.90 16.51 12.47
C ARG A 67 -7.47 15.53 13.50
N TYR A 68 -8.22 14.52 13.06
CA TYR A 68 -8.88 13.55 13.96
C TYR A 68 -8.15 12.22 14.06
N ILE A 69 -7.47 11.81 12.99
CA ILE A 69 -6.76 10.52 12.93
C ILE A 69 -5.30 10.67 13.29
N GLU A 70 -4.72 9.59 13.78
CA GLU A 70 -3.36 9.56 14.29
C GLU A 70 -2.58 8.39 13.70
N ALA A 71 -1.28 8.58 13.56
CA ALA A 71 -0.36 7.59 13.00
C ALA A 71 0.97 7.58 13.74
N ARG A 72 1.62 6.43 13.69
CA ARG A 72 3.04 6.25 14.00
C ARG A 72 3.65 5.20 13.09
N LEU A 73 4.98 5.14 13.02
CA LEU A 73 5.65 4.05 12.31
C LEU A 73 5.40 2.72 13.03
N SER A 74 5.09 1.69 12.26
CA SER A 74 5.01 0.33 12.78
C SER A 74 6.41 -0.17 13.18
N LYS A 75 6.48 -1.18 14.06
CA LYS A 75 7.74 -1.84 14.40
C LYS A 75 8.41 -2.41 13.15
N PHE A 76 7.63 -3.01 12.25
CA PHE A 76 8.13 -3.51 10.98
C PHE A 76 8.77 -2.39 10.14
N ALA A 77 8.13 -1.23 10.03
CA ALA A 77 8.70 -0.09 9.30
C ALA A 77 10.04 0.37 9.91
N LEU A 78 10.12 0.46 11.23
CA LEU A 78 11.35 0.85 11.93
C LEU A 78 12.51 -0.12 11.67
N ASP A 79 12.22 -1.42 11.59
CA ASP A 79 13.23 -2.45 11.40
C ASP A 79 13.66 -2.58 9.92
N VAL A 80 12.77 -2.33 8.97
CA VAL A 80 12.95 -2.70 7.56
C VAL A 80 13.22 -1.52 6.65
N VAL A 81 12.55 -0.37 6.91
CA VAL A 81 12.58 0.76 5.97
C VAL A 81 13.84 1.60 6.08
N PHE A 82 14.38 1.74 7.29
CA PHE A 82 15.47 2.68 7.56
C PHE A 82 16.81 1.97 7.69
N ASN A 83 17.76 2.34 6.82
CA ASN A 83 19.13 1.83 6.85
C ASN A 83 20.13 2.98 6.67
N PRO A 84 20.52 3.66 7.77
CA PRO A 84 21.42 4.83 7.70
C PRO A 84 22.76 4.56 7.00
N LYS A 85 23.25 3.31 7.04
CA LYS A 85 24.55 2.93 6.46
C LYS A 85 24.54 2.89 4.94
N THR A 86 23.40 2.69 4.32
CA THR A 86 23.23 2.54 2.87
C THR A 86 22.33 3.63 2.26
N THR A 87 21.92 4.59 3.07
CA THR A 87 21.08 5.70 2.61
C THR A 87 21.96 6.82 2.05
N ASP A 88 21.69 7.21 0.80
CA ASP A 88 22.27 8.40 0.20
C ASP A 88 21.41 9.62 0.54
N TRP A 89 22.07 10.72 0.91
CA TRP A 89 21.42 11.92 1.42
C TRP A 89 21.64 13.09 0.48
N GLN A 90 20.63 13.92 0.34
CA GLN A 90 20.68 15.19 -0.35
C GLN A 90 20.13 16.31 0.53
N LEU A 91 20.31 17.56 0.11
CA LEU A 91 19.66 18.70 0.73
C LEU A 91 18.19 18.73 0.31
N SER A 92 17.30 19.15 1.23
CA SER A 92 15.92 19.47 0.92
C SER A 92 15.84 20.62 -0.10
N TYR A 93 14.68 20.82 -0.71
CA TYR A 93 14.44 21.82 -1.75
C TYR A 93 14.85 23.25 -1.32
N ASP A 94 14.79 23.54 -0.02
CA ASP A 94 15.15 24.85 0.56
C ASP A 94 16.57 24.88 1.16
N GLY A 95 17.31 23.76 1.06
CA GLY A 95 18.68 23.63 1.57
C GLY A 95 18.81 23.56 3.10
N ARG A 96 17.71 23.60 3.87
CA ARG A 96 17.75 23.67 5.34
C ARG A 96 17.90 22.33 6.01
N ASN A 97 17.44 21.27 5.36
CA ASN A 97 17.42 19.94 5.90
C ASN A 97 18.14 18.95 4.99
N LYS A 98 18.47 17.78 5.53
CA LYS A 98 18.88 16.62 4.73
C LYS A 98 17.72 15.65 4.62
N GLU A 99 17.55 15.09 3.42
CA GLU A 99 16.54 14.08 3.13
C GLU A 99 17.19 12.91 2.38
N PRO A 100 16.65 11.68 2.51
CA PRO A 100 17.14 10.56 1.72
C PRO A 100 16.74 10.72 0.25
N ILE A 101 17.66 10.42 -0.67
CA ILE A 101 17.34 10.34 -2.10
C ILE A 101 16.33 9.21 -2.32
N THR A 102 16.61 8.03 -1.71
CA THR A 102 15.71 6.90 -1.63
C THR A 102 15.83 6.25 -0.26
N LEU A 103 14.83 5.45 0.13
CA LEU A 103 14.91 4.61 1.31
C LEU A 103 15.31 3.19 0.87
N PRO A 104 16.53 2.73 1.18
CA PRO A 104 17.00 1.38 0.84
C PRO A 104 16.36 0.35 1.76
N VAL A 105 15.12 -0.02 1.45
CA VAL A 105 14.31 -0.95 2.22
C VAL A 105 14.92 -2.35 2.16
N LYS A 106 15.02 -3.03 3.30
CA LYS A 106 15.63 -4.36 3.46
C LYS A 106 14.75 -5.53 2.98
N PHE A 107 13.61 -5.23 2.41
CA PHE A 107 12.58 -6.18 2.02
C PHE A 107 11.93 -5.75 0.70
N PRO A 108 11.43 -6.66 -0.16
CA PRO A 108 10.77 -6.32 -1.42
C PRO A 108 9.39 -5.64 -1.20
N LEU A 109 9.40 -4.47 -0.57
CA LEU A 109 8.21 -3.72 -0.17
C LEU A 109 7.29 -3.40 -1.34
N LEU A 110 7.89 -3.13 -2.50
CA LEU A 110 7.14 -2.79 -3.71
C LEU A 110 6.22 -3.94 -4.16
N LEU A 111 6.68 -5.19 -4.02
CA LEU A 111 5.87 -6.38 -4.28
C LEU A 111 4.81 -6.58 -3.20
N ALA A 112 5.13 -6.36 -1.93
CA ALA A 112 4.19 -6.55 -0.84
C ALA A 112 2.99 -5.58 -0.91
N GLN A 113 3.27 -4.31 -1.18
CA GLN A 113 2.23 -3.27 -1.15
C GLN A 113 1.61 -2.98 -2.53
N GLY A 114 2.28 -3.39 -3.60
CA GLY A 114 1.97 -2.90 -4.92
C GLY A 114 2.25 -1.40 -5.08
N ALA A 115 2.26 -0.93 -6.30
CA ALA A 115 2.35 0.49 -6.61
C ALA A 115 1.66 0.79 -7.93
N GLU A 116 1.03 1.95 -8.01
CA GLU A 116 0.45 2.45 -9.25
C GLU A 116 0.87 3.90 -9.44
N GLY A 117 1.32 4.23 -10.64
CA GLY A 117 1.74 5.58 -10.98
C GLY A 117 1.50 5.88 -12.45
N ILE A 118 1.07 7.11 -12.72
CA ILE A 118 0.81 7.62 -14.06
C ILE A 118 1.71 8.82 -14.28
N ALA A 119 2.44 8.79 -15.40
CA ALA A 119 3.25 9.90 -15.86
C ALA A 119 2.93 10.22 -17.33
N VAL A 120 3.55 11.25 -17.88
CA VAL A 120 3.37 11.57 -19.31
C VAL A 120 3.98 10.46 -20.17
N GLY A 121 3.13 9.79 -20.94
CA GLY A 121 3.54 8.72 -21.87
C GLY A 121 3.90 7.37 -21.22
N LEU A 122 3.89 7.30 -19.88
CA LEU A 122 4.25 6.10 -19.13
C LEU A 122 3.26 5.85 -17.98
N SER A 123 3.01 4.58 -17.69
CA SER A 123 2.30 4.17 -16.47
C SER A 123 2.94 2.90 -15.93
N SER A 124 2.89 2.75 -14.61
CA SER A 124 3.35 1.56 -13.91
C SER A 124 2.23 1.04 -13.04
N LYS A 125 2.03 -0.27 -13.02
CA LYS A 125 1.09 -0.93 -12.14
C LYS A 125 1.69 -2.24 -11.63
N LEU A 126 2.12 -2.22 -10.38
CA LEU A 126 2.58 -3.39 -9.65
C LEU A 126 1.47 -3.82 -8.70
N LEU A 127 1.05 -5.07 -8.79
CA LEU A 127 0.02 -5.63 -7.93
C LEU A 127 0.63 -6.07 -6.60
N PRO A 128 -0.12 -6.03 -5.48
CA PRO A 128 0.34 -6.54 -4.20
C PRO A 128 0.47 -8.07 -4.21
N HIS A 129 1.30 -8.60 -3.32
CA HIS A 129 1.55 -10.02 -3.14
C HIS A 129 1.55 -10.37 -1.65
N ASN A 130 1.35 -11.63 -1.34
CA ASN A 130 1.39 -12.13 0.03
C ASN A 130 2.81 -12.02 0.63
N LEU A 131 2.90 -11.46 1.84
CA LEU A 131 4.18 -11.23 2.52
C LEU A 131 4.98 -12.53 2.75
N ASN A 132 4.30 -13.60 3.16
CA ASN A 132 4.95 -14.87 3.42
C ASN A 132 5.47 -15.50 2.12
N GLU A 133 4.67 -15.46 1.04
CA GLU A 133 5.07 -15.96 -0.27
C GLU A 133 6.26 -15.18 -0.87
N ILE A 134 6.33 -13.87 -0.60
CA ILE A 134 7.49 -13.04 -0.99
C ILE A 134 8.74 -13.50 -0.23
N CYS A 135 8.64 -13.74 1.08
CA CYS A 135 9.76 -14.23 1.87
C CYS A 135 10.23 -15.61 1.40
N ASP A 136 9.32 -16.52 1.15
CA ASP A 136 9.64 -17.88 0.65
C ASP A 136 10.27 -17.81 -0.75
N SER A 137 9.74 -16.97 -1.62
CA SER A 137 10.30 -16.74 -2.96
C SER A 137 11.71 -16.12 -2.90
N ALA A 138 11.93 -15.17 -1.98
CA ALA A 138 13.25 -14.57 -1.76
C ALA A 138 14.27 -15.61 -1.26
N ILE A 139 13.86 -16.52 -0.37
CA ILE A 139 14.72 -17.63 0.09
C ILE A 139 15.09 -18.56 -1.07
N LYS A 140 14.11 -18.94 -1.90
CA LYS A 140 14.35 -19.78 -3.08
C LYS A 140 15.31 -19.10 -4.07
N TYR A 141 15.06 -17.82 -4.36
CA TYR A 141 15.91 -17.02 -5.25
C TYR A 141 17.38 -17.02 -4.77
N LEU A 142 17.59 -16.78 -3.48
CA LEU A 142 18.93 -16.77 -2.89
C LEU A 142 19.62 -18.14 -2.92
N LYS A 143 18.86 -19.22 -2.96
CA LYS A 143 19.37 -20.61 -3.12
C LYS A 143 19.58 -21.01 -4.58
N GLY A 144 19.16 -20.20 -5.54
CA GLY A 144 19.17 -20.53 -6.97
C GLY A 144 18.09 -21.55 -7.36
N GLU A 145 17.01 -21.64 -6.58
CA GLU A 145 15.86 -22.50 -6.85
C GLU A 145 14.79 -21.75 -7.65
N ASP A 146 14.05 -22.46 -8.49
CA ASP A 146 12.91 -21.91 -9.20
C ASP A 146 11.75 -21.59 -8.25
N PHE A 147 11.07 -20.48 -8.50
CA PHE A 147 9.88 -20.09 -7.77
C PHE A 147 8.85 -19.46 -8.68
N GLN A 148 7.60 -19.43 -8.23
CA GLN A 148 6.51 -18.68 -8.83
C GLN A 148 5.88 -17.81 -7.74
N LEU A 149 5.58 -16.55 -8.09
CA LEU A 149 4.93 -15.60 -7.20
C LEU A 149 3.76 -14.95 -7.95
N TYR A 150 2.57 -15.08 -7.39
CA TYR A 150 1.37 -14.50 -7.97
C TYR A 150 0.84 -13.36 -7.12
N PRO A 151 0.19 -12.35 -7.73
CA PRO A 151 -0.51 -11.32 -6.98
C PRO A 151 -1.51 -11.89 -6.00
N ASP A 152 -1.58 -11.29 -4.82
CA ASP A 152 -2.56 -11.59 -3.79
C ASP A 152 -3.17 -10.29 -3.26
N PHE A 153 -4.46 -10.31 -2.95
CA PHE A 153 -5.20 -9.09 -2.66
C PHE A 153 -5.79 -9.11 -1.25
N PRO A 154 -5.66 -8.00 -0.49
CA PRO A 154 -6.22 -7.92 0.87
C PRO A 154 -7.76 -8.01 0.89
N THR A 155 -8.42 -7.77 -0.24
CA THR A 155 -9.87 -7.90 -0.38
C THR A 155 -10.34 -9.32 -0.69
N GLY A 156 -9.40 -10.25 -0.94
CA GLY A 156 -9.72 -11.62 -1.32
C GLY A 156 -10.13 -11.77 -2.79
N GLY A 157 -10.92 -12.79 -3.08
CA GLY A 157 -11.36 -13.15 -4.42
C GLY A 157 -10.56 -14.30 -5.03
N ALA A 158 -11.07 -14.85 -6.12
CA ALA A 158 -10.39 -15.88 -6.90
C ALA A 158 -9.64 -15.27 -8.07
N ILE A 159 -8.40 -15.72 -8.30
CA ILE A 159 -7.53 -15.20 -9.36
C ILE A 159 -7.32 -16.26 -10.43
N ASP A 160 -7.55 -15.88 -11.69
CA ASP A 160 -7.13 -16.67 -12.85
C ASP A 160 -5.82 -16.09 -13.38
N VAL A 161 -4.75 -16.83 -13.19
CA VAL A 161 -3.37 -16.47 -13.55
C VAL A 161 -2.91 -17.09 -14.88
N SER A 162 -3.77 -17.81 -15.59
CA SER A 162 -3.43 -18.58 -16.81
C SER A 162 -2.76 -17.73 -17.90
N LYS A 163 -3.02 -16.43 -17.91
CA LYS A 163 -2.46 -15.45 -18.85
C LYS A 163 -1.66 -14.34 -18.17
N TYR A 164 -1.20 -14.57 -16.96
CA TYR A 164 -0.51 -13.54 -16.17
C TYR A 164 0.84 -13.11 -16.75
N ASN A 165 1.54 -14.03 -17.42
CA ASN A 165 2.83 -13.80 -18.07
C ASN A 165 3.86 -13.11 -17.14
N ASP A 166 3.88 -13.51 -15.88
CA ASP A 166 4.80 -12.98 -14.86
C ASP A 166 4.83 -11.45 -14.77
N GLY A 167 3.67 -10.80 -14.92
CA GLY A 167 3.53 -9.34 -14.87
C GLY A 167 4.10 -8.60 -16.09
N GLN A 168 4.59 -9.29 -17.10
CA GLN A 168 5.13 -8.67 -18.30
C GLN A 168 4.03 -8.07 -19.17
N ARG A 169 4.43 -7.17 -20.07
CA ARG A 169 3.51 -6.50 -20.99
C ARG A 169 2.65 -7.50 -21.78
N GLY A 170 1.35 -7.25 -21.80
CA GLY A 170 0.37 -8.12 -22.45
C GLY A 170 -0.18 -9.23 -21.56
N GLY A 171 0.34 -9.39 -20.34
CA GLY A 171 -0.24 -10.29 -19.35
C GLY A 171 -1.64 -9.84 -18.91
N VAL A 172 -2.51 -10.81 -18.62
CA VAL A 172 -3.88 -10.58 -18.16
C VAL A 172 -4.13 -11.38 -16.89
N LEU A 173 -4.61 -10.70 -15.88
CA LEU A 173 -5.05 -11.29 -14.62
C LEU A 173 -6.56 -11.04 -14.46
N LYS A 174 -7.33 -12.09 -14.19
CA LYS A 174 -8.77 -11.96 -13.95
C LYS A 174 -9.06 -12.22 -12.48
N VAL A 175 -9.67 -11.26 -11.82
CA VAL A 175 -10.11 -11.38 -10.42
C VAL A 175 -11.62 -11.52 -10.39
N ARG A 176 -12.12 -12.50 -9.64
CA ARG A 176 -13.55 -12.80 -9.51
C ARG A 176 -13.95 -12.77 -8.05
N ALA A 177 -15.19 -12.34 -7.81
CA ALA A 177 -15.82 -12.46 -6.52
C ALA A 177 -15.97 -13.92 -6.10
N LYS A 178 -15.91 -14.18 -4.79
CA LYS A 178 -16.30 -15.47 -4.23
C LYS A 178 -17.78 -15.42 -3.88
N ILE A 179 -18.57 -16.23 -4.58
CA ILE A 179 -20.02 -16.28 -4.44
C ILE A 179 -20.40 -17.65 -3.91
N GLU A 180 -21.24 -17.68 -2.88
CA GLU A 180 -21.78 -18.89 -2.27
C GLU A 180 -23.30 -18.90 -2.35
N LYS A 181 -23.89 -20.08 -2.54
CA LYS A 181 -25.33 -20.29 -2.42
C LYS A 181 -25.66 -20.57 -0.96
N LEU A 182 -26.40 -19.66 -0.32
CA LEU A 182 -26.86 -19.84 1.06
C LEU A 182 -28.09 -20.75 1.11
N ASP A 183 -29.04 -20.49 0.22
CA ASP A 183 -30.28 -21.28 0.07
C ASP A 183 -30.79 -21.23 -1.39
N ASN A 184 -31.99 -21.73 -1.65
CA ASN A 184 -32.54 -21.78 -3.02
C ASN A 184 -32.88 -20.41 -3.62
N LYS A 185 -32.91 -19.35 -2.82
CA LYS A 185 -33.29 -17.99 -3.24
C LYS A 185 -32.20 -16.96 -2.98
N THR A 186 -31.16 -17.33 -2.20
CA THR A 186 -30.16 -16.39 -1.70
C THR A 186 -28.76 -16.79 -2.15
N LEU A 187 -28.07 -15.83 -2.78
CA LEU A 187 -26.64 -15.88 -3.06
C LEU A 187 -25.93 -14.88 -2.16
N VAL A 188 -24.77 -15.25 -1.65
CA VAL A 188 -23.93 -14.38 -0.81
C VAL A 188 -22.59 -14.17 -1.51
N ILE A 189 -22.22 -12.91 -1.68
CA ILE A 189 -20.87 -12.52 -2.14
C ILE A 189 -20.00 -12.38 -0.89
N ARG A 190 -19.07 -13.33 -0.69
CA ARG A 190 -18.17 -13.36 0.48
C ARG A 190 -16.95 -12.48 0.32
N GLU A 191 -16.42 -12.42 -0.90
CA GLU A 191 -15.24 -11.65 -1.23
C GLU A 191 -15.48 -10.92 -2.55
N ILE A 192 -15.05 -9.67 -2.60
CA ILE A 192 -15.21 -8.81 -3.79
C ILE A 192 -13.89 -8.74 -4.57
N PRO A 193 -13.94 -8.51 -5.90
CA PRO A 193 -12.73 -8.36 -6.70
C PRO A 193 -11.91 -7.15 -6.24
N PHE A 194 -10.59 -7.28 -6.33
CA PHE A 194 -9.65 -6.18 -6.06
C PHE A 194 -10.03 -4.89 -6.84
N SER A 195 -9.84 -3.75 -6.21
CA SER A 195 -10.23 -2.41 -6.71
C SER A 195 -11.73 -2.15 -6.82
N LYS A 196 -12.58 -3.04 -6.33
CA LYS A 196 -14.02 -2.80 -6.19
C LYS A 196 -14.38 -2.61 -4.71
N THR A 197 -15.41 -1.81 -4.47
CA THR A 197 -15.98 -1.63 -3.14
C THR A 197 -17.38 -2.21 -3.09
N THR A 198 -17.90 -2.47 -1.90
CA THR A 198 -19.29 -2.92 -1.73
C THR A 198 -20.28 -1.95 -2.39
N THR A 199 -20.07 -0.65 -2.22
CA THR A 199 -20.89 0.39 -2.84
C THR A 199 -20.88 0.29 -4.36
N THR A 200 -19.69 0.24 -4.98
CA THR A 200 -19.59 0.16 -6.45
C THR A 200 -20.15 -1.14 -7.01
N LEU A 201 -20.09 -2.23 -6.24
CA LEU A 201 -20.69 -3.51 -6.61
C LEU A 201 -22.23 -3.44 -6.58
N ILE A 202 -22.80 -2.89 -5.51
CA ILE A 202 -24.25 -2.69 -5.39
C ILE A 202 -24.76 -1.82 -6.54
N ASP A 203 -24.11 -0.70 -6.82
CA ASP A 203 -24.46 0.19 -7.93
C ASP A 203 -24.41 -0.53 -9.29
N SER A 204 -23.48 -1.47 -9.46
CA SER A 204 -23.36 -2.27 -10.69
C SER A 204 -24.48 -3.32 -10.83
N ILE A 205 -25.01 -3.84 -9.72
CA ILE A 205 -26.09 -4.85 -9.72
C ILE A 205 -27.45 -4.17 -9.93
N LEU A 206 -27.62 -2.95 -9.43
CA LEU A 206 -28.89 -2.19 -9.52
C LEU A 206 -29.09 -1.49 -10.86
N LYS A 207 -28.08 -1.43 -11.71
CA LYS A 207 -28.15 -0.93 -13.10
C LYS A 207 -28.67 -1.98 -14.06
#